data_71578ce02b3ddf1027885aed63aa801b
#
_entry.id   71578ce02b3ddf1027885aed63aa801b
#
_cell.length_a   1.000
_cell.length_b   1.000
_cell.length_c   1.000
_cell.angle_alpha   90.00
_cell.angle_beta   90.00
_cell.angle_gamma   90.00
#
_symmetry.space_group_name_H-M   'P 1'
#
loop_
_entity.id
_entity.type
_entity.pdbx_description
1 polymer ?
#
loop_
_entity_poly.entity_id
_entity_poly.type
_entity_poly.pdbx_seq_one_letter_code
_entity_poly.pdbx_strand_id
1 'polypeptide(L)'
;MENLYIIGNERISKNNNLFYSENIDFKTIVEGLRNSFNLTLVARESFKKENFIVNHNNIFFAKNCFSYLLKIIFSFNCIKKNKYLFVSISPYSFLAYLFIFLFTNKIYVYLRSDGFKEYENILGKKWVFLYQIMFYVMTQKSKIISCQRKLSRGKPSYLVRPSELDEMWINNKKKFNLNTKTIRLLYVGRIRTEKGIFDLLNIFSKLEYKVKLTIVGDRRIKLFNNYKIKFYNFFSKSKDLIKQYDKCDIFILPSYTEAHPKVIDEALARFRPVIVFNDIKHVIGNRIGIFVCKRNSEDLKNKIFYIRKNYSKIVKKISKNVLPTKKIFIQDLIKIISYN
;
A
#
# COMPACT_ATOMS: atom_id res chain seq x y z
N MET A 1 10.20 21.39 18.08
CA MET A 1 9.92 20.49 16.92
C MET A 1 9.93 21.31 15.65
N GLU A 2 10.51 20.77 14.58
CA GLU A 2 10.47 21.39 13.25
C GLU A 2 9.07 21.22 12.63
N ASN A 3 8.66 22.21 11.82
CA ASN A 3 7.38 22.13 11.10
C ASN A 3 7.53 21.27 9.84
N LEU A 4 6.63 20.30 9.68
CA LEU A 4 6.56 19.43 8.52
C LEU A 4 5.15 19.46 7.90
N TYR A 5 5.09 19.88 6.65
CA TYR A 5 3.87 19.85 5.85
C TYR A 5 3.80 18.54 5.08
N ILE A 6 2.74 17.77 5.28
CA ILE A 6 2.47 16.55 4.50
C ILE A 6 1.42 16.90 3.44
N ILE A 7 1.83 16.83 2.19
CA ILE A 7 1.03 17.23 1.02
C ILE A 7 0.74 16.01 0.17
N GLY A 8 -0.53 15.69 0.00
CA GLY A 8 -0.96 14.52 -0.76
C GLY A 8 -2.26 14.72 -1.52
N ASN A 9 -2.58 13.78 -2.39
CA ASN A 9 -3.86 13.68 -3.09
C ASN A 9 -4.87 12.80 -2.31
N GLU A 10 -4.58 12.54 -1.04
CA GLU A 10 -5.41 11.67 -0.20
C GLU A 10 -6.74 12.34 0.12
N ARG A 11 -7.79 11.53 0.14
CA ARG A 11 -9.12 11.98 0.56
C ARG A 11 -9.29 11.78 2.04
N ILE A 12 -9.75 12.84 2.71
CA ILE A 12 -10.04 12.81 4.15
C ILE A 12 -11.47 13.29 4.36
N SER A 13 -12.26 12.52 5.10
CA SER A 13 -13.58 12.92 5.55
C SER A 13 -13.55 13.30 7.04
N LYS A 14 -14.37 14.29 7.41
CA LYS A 14 -14.61 14.68 8.80
C LYS A 14 -15.97 14.15 9.25
N ASN A 15 -16.02 13.43 10.37
CA ASN A 15 -17.26 12.98 10.99
C ASN A 15 -17.10 13.00 12.52
N ASN A 16 -18.01 13.68 13.23
CA ASN A 16 -18.01 13.80 14.70
C ASN A 16 -16.63 14.17 15.27
N ASN A 17 -16.02 15.23 14.74
CA ASN A 17 -14.67 15.72 15.11
C ASN A 17 -13.51 14.71 14.89
N LEU A 18 -13.79 13.55 14.27
CA LEU A 18 -12.77 12.59 13.86
C LEU A 18 -12.50 12.71 12.37
N PHE A 19 -11.25 12.49 11.99
CA PHE A 19 -10.80 12.51 10.60
C PHE A 19 -10.55 11.08 10.11
N TYR A 20 -10.97 10.78 8.89
CA TYR A 20 -10.87 9.46 8.29
C TYR A 20 -10.19 9.55 6.94
N SER A 21 -9.12 8.79 6.72
CA SER A 21 -8.41 8.67 5.45
C SER A 21 -8.87 7.43 4.68
N GLU A 22 -8.86 7.52 3.36
CA GLU A 22 -9.06 6.35 2.48
C GLU A 22 -7.87 5.38 2.49
N ASN A 23 -6.69 5.83 2.94
CA ASN A 23 -5.43 5.11 2.80
C ASN A 23 -4.73 4.90 4.15
N ILE A 24 -4.47 3.64 4.49
CA ILE A 24 -3.79 3.28 5.73
C ILE A 24 -2.33 3.75 5.76
N ASP A 25 -1.62 3.80 4.62
CA ASP A 25 -0.23 4.29 4.58
C ASP A 25 -0.15 5.76 4.98
N PHE A 26 -1.10 6.57 4.49
CA PHE A 26 -1.18 7.97 4.86
C PHE A 26 -1.41 8.14 6.36
N LYS A 27 -2.38 7.40 6.93
CA LYS A 27 -2.59 7.35 8.38
C LYS A 27 -1.29 7.00 9.11
N THR A 28 -0.62 5.92 8.69
CA THR A 28 0.61 5.44 9.34
C THR A 28 1.73 6.46 9.30
N ILE A 29 1.92 7.15 8.17
CA ILE A 29 2.91 8.24 8.03
C ILE A 29 2.59 9.38 8.99
N VAL A 30 1.34 9.86 9.02
CA VAL A 30 0.92 10.95 9.88
C VAL A 30 1.10 10.60 11.36
N GLU A 31 0.57 9.48 11.80
CA GLU A 31 0.66 9.03 13.19
C GLU A 31 2.11 8.75 13.63
N GLY A 32 2.94 8.26 12.71
CA GLY A 32 4.34 7.96 12.99
C GLY A 32 5.22 9.21 13.09
N LEU A 33 4.95 10.25 12.31
CA LEU A 33 5.76 11.46 12.29
C LEU A 33 5.34 12.51 13.32
N ARG A 34 4.13 12.45 13.89
CA ARG A 34 3.57 13.46 14.80
C ARG A 34 4.39 13.68 16.06
N ASN A 35 5.13 12.67 16.53
CA ASN A 35 5.95 12.78 17.75
C ASN A 35 7.33 13.40 17.49
N SER A 36 7.72 13.51 16.20
CA SER A 36 9.03 14.05 15.80
C SER A 36 8.93 15.42 15.14
N PHE A 37 7.75 15.77 14.60
CA PHE A 37 7.52 17.01 13.88
C PHE A 37 6.20 17.65 14.29
N ASN A 38 6.15 19.00 14.20
CA ASN A 38 4.89 19.73 14.23
C ASN A 38 4.22 19.61 12.84
N LEU A 39 3.21 18.75 12.74
CA LEU A 39 2.62 18.38 11.46
C LEU A 39 1.50 19.31 11.02
N THR A 40 1.46 19.64 9.74
CA THR A 40 0.32 20.22 9.04
C THR A 40 0.00 19.35 7.82
N LEU A 41 -1.25 18.94 7.71
CA LEU A 41 -1.70 18.13 6.58
C LEU A 41 -2.44 18.97 5.55
N VAL A 42 -2.15 18.75 4.26
CA VAL A 42 -2.92 19.31 3.16
C VAL A 42 -3.50 18.17 2.34
N ALA A 43 -4.82 18.02 2.38
CA ALA A 43 -5.53 16.90 1.82
C ALA A 43 -6.82 17.34 1.10
N ARG A 44 -7.38 16.44 0.30
CA ARG A 44 -8.67 16.66 -0.36
C ARG A 44 -9.82 16.29 0.57
N GLU A 45 -10.89 17.05 0.50
CA GLU A 45 -12.14 16.72 1.21
C GLU A 45 -12.83 15.52 0.56
N SER A 46 -13.31 14.58 1.39
CA SER A 46 -14.17 13.47 0.98
C SER A 46 -15.55 13.64 1.60
N PHE A 47 -16.60 13.52 0.80
CA PHE A 47 -18.00 13.53 1.27
C PHE A 47 -18.46 12.15 1.77
N LYS A 48 -17.68 11.10 1.49
CA LYS A 48 -17.96 9.75 1.99
C LYS A 48 -17.11 9.50 3.22
N LYS A 49 -17.70 8.81 4.21
CA LYS A 49 -16.92 8.35 5.37
C LYS A 49 -15.85 7.39 4.89
N GLU A 50 -14.60 7.75 5.13
CA GLU A 50 -13.45 6.92 4.80
C GLU A 50 -13.18 5.87 5.89
N ASN A 51 -12.19 4.98 5.67
CA ASN A 51 -12.07 3.75 6.45
C ASN A 51 -11.17 3.87 7.69
N PHE A 52 -10.16 4.77 7.67
CA PHE A 52 -9.09 4.75 8.67
C PHE A 52 -9.05 6.06 9.45
N ILE A 53 -9.26 6.00 10.76
CA ILE A 53 -9.18 7.16 11.65
C ILE A 53 -7.76 7.68 11.67
N VAL A 54 -7.61 8.98 11.46
CA VAL A 54 -6.33 9.72 11.54
C VAL A 54 -6.38 10.61 12.77
N ASN A 55 -5.54 10.30 13.77
CA ASN A 55 -5.45 11.07 15.00
C ASN A 55 -4.58 12.32 14.81
N HIS A 56 -5.13 13.31 14.12
CA HIS A 56 -4.46 14.60 13.90
C HIS A 56 -5.48 15.71 13.64
N ASN A 57 -5.26 16.91 14.19
CA ASN A 57 -6.24 17.98 14.16
C ASN A 57 -5.90 19.14 13.21
N ASN A 58 -4.62 19.29 12.85
CA ASN A 58 -4.19 20.37 11.96
C ASN A 58 -4.25 19.93 10.49
N ILE A 59 -5.46 19.92 9.92
CA ILE A 59 -5.72 19.46 8.56
C ILE A 59 -6.38 20.56 7.74
N PHE A 60 -5.75 20.96 6.65
CA PHE A 60 -6.31 21.86 5.64
C PHE A 60 -7.03 21.07 4.56
N PHE A 61 -8.34 21.25 4.47
CA PHE A 61 -9.18 20.60 3.47
C PHE A 61 -9.31 21.44 2.21
N ALA A 62 -9.17 20.82 1.07
CA ALA A 62 -9.38 21.42 -0.22
C ALA A 62 -10.48 20.69 -1.00
N LYS A 63 -11.51 21.44 -1.44
CA LYS A 63 -12.62 20.90 -2.23
C LYS A 63 -12.26 20.72 -3.70
N ASN A 64 -11.46 21.64 -4.24
CA ASN A 64 -11.01 21.66 -5.63
C ASN A 64 -9.55 22.14 -5.76
N CYS A 65 -9.00 22.11 -6.97
CA CYS A 65 -7.61 22.51 -7.23
C CYS A 65 -7.32 23.96 -6.82
N PHE A 66 -8.26 24.87 -7.06
CA PHE A 66 -8.09 26.28 -6.73
C PHE A 66 -8.07 26.51 -5.21
N SER A 67 -9.01 25.94 -4.47
CA SER A 67 -9.02 26.01 -3.00
C SER A 67 -7.81 25.29 -2.39
N TYR A 68 -7.28 24.26 -3.06
CA TYR A 68 -6.05 23.59 -2.65
C TYR A 68 -4.84 24.54 -2.74
N LEU A 69 -4.71 25.24 -3.87
CA LEU A 69 -3.63 26.20 -4.08
C LEU A 69 -3.73 27.40 -3.13
N LEU A 70 -4.92 27.99 -2.98
CA LEU A 70 -5.13 29.09 -2.03
C LEU A 70 -4.76 28.69 -0.59
N LYS A 71 -5.19 27.52 -0.13
CA LYS A 71 -4.84 27.04 1.22
C LYS A 71 -3.36 26.84 1.39
N ILE A 72 -2.66 26.40 0.37
CA ILE A 72 -1.20 26.31 0.37
C ILE A 72 -0.59 27.71 0.52
N ILE A 73 -1.03 28.68 -0.28
CA ILE A 73 -0.52 30.06 -0.24
C ILE A 73 -0.75 30.71 1.12
N PHE A 74 -1.97 30.59 1.67
CA PHE A 74 -2.33 31.25 2.95
C PHE A 74 -1.89 30.51 4.20
N SER A 75 -1.55 29.21 4.14
CA SER A 75 -1.11 28.45 5.30
C SER A 75 0.39 28.50 5.55
N PHE A 76 1.17 29.13 4.69
CA PHE A 76 2.62 29.12 4.79
C PHE A 76 3.20 30.41 5.38
N ASN A 77 3.06 30.57 6.67
CA ASN A 77 3.95 31.48 7.40
C ASN A 77 5.35 30.85 7.44
N CYS A 78 6.36 31.57 6.95
CA CYS A 78 7.78 31.13 6.96
C CYS A 78 8.10 29.91 6.10
N ILE A 79 7.70 29.89 4.82
CA ILE A 79 7.96 28.79 3.84
C ILE A 79 9.41 28.28 3.87
N LYS A 80 10.40 29.16 3.99
CA LYS A 80 11.84 28.81 3.96
C LYS A 80 12.29 27.96 5.16
N LYS A 81 11.62 28.05 6.31
CA LYS A 81 11.97 27.32 7.53
C LYS A 81 11.33 25.92 7.60
N ASN A 82 10.25 25.71 6.88
CA ASN A 82 9.45 24.48 6.94
C ASN A 82 10.00 23.39 6.04
N LYS A 83 9.70 22.13 6.36
CA LYS A 83 9.96 20.95 5.55
C LYS A 83 8.66 20.49 4.88
N TYR A 84 8.77 19.90 3.67
CA TYR A 84 7.61 19.53 2.86
C TYR A 84 7.75 18.10 2.35
N LEU A 85 6.84 17.22 2.78
CA LEU A 85 6.76 15.84 2.32
C LEU A 85 5.58 15.67 1.36
N PHE A 86 5.87 15.49 0.08
CA PHE A 86 4.89 15.15 -0.94
C PHE A 86 4.69 13.63 -0.97
N VAL A 87 3.48 13.19 -0.61
CA VAL A 87 3.11 11.78 -0.59
C VAL A 87 2.46 11.42 -1.92
N SER A 88 3.27 10.90 -2.85
CA SER A 88 2.95 10.62 -4.25
C SER A 88 2.92 11.88 -5.16
N ILE A 89 3.15 11.64 -6.46
CA ILE A 89 3.05 12.65 -7.52
C ILE A 89 1.64 12.60 -8.10
N SER A 90 0.96 13.74 -8.11
CA SER A 90 -0.38 13.94 -8.64
C SER A 90 -0.55 15.38 -9.12
N PRO A 91 -1.58 15.73 -9.90
CA PRO A 91 -1.82 17.14 -10.30
C PRO A 91 -1.90 18.09 -9.12
N TYR A 92 -2.56 17.68 -8.02
CA TYR A 92 -2.67 18.49 -6.80
C TYR A 92 -1.31 18.72 -6.12
N SER A 93 -0.54 17.65 -5.91
CA SER A 93 0.80 17.76 -5.32
C SER A 93 1.77 18.52 -6.23
N PHE A 94 1.61 18.42 -7.55
CA PHE A 94 2.41 19.15 -8.52
C PHE A 94 2.16 20.66 -8.46
N LEU A 95 0.90 21.11 -8.42
CA LEU A 95 0.56 22.53 -8.26
C LEU A 95 1.15 23.10 -6.95
N ALA A 96 1.03 22.36 -5.86
CA ALA A 96 1.65 22.75 -4.60
C ALA A 96 3.18 22.87 -4.71
N TYR A 97 3.80 21.90 -5.37
CA TYR A 97 5.24 21.88 -5.59
C TYR A 97 5.72 23.10 -6.39
N LEU A 98 5.04 23.45 -7.48
CA LEU A 98 5.39 24.61 -8.32
C LEU A 98 5.43 25.94 -7.54
N PHE A 99 4.65 26.05 -6.48
CA PHE A 99 4.70 27.20 -5.58
C PHE A 99 5.86 27.08 -4.58
N ILE A 100 6.00 25.93 -3.91
CA ILE A 100 6.92 25.75 -2.79
C ILE A 100 8.38 25.73 -3.22
N PHE A 101 8.69 25.13 -4.39
CA PHE A 101 10.07 24.94 -4.85
C PHE A 101 10.83 26.25 -5.15
N LEU A 102 10.09 27.37 -5.33
CA LEU A 102 10.66 28.72 -5.50
C LEU A 102 11.29 29.25 -4.21
N PHE A 103 10.86 28.77 -3.08
CA PHE A 103 11.19 29.34 -1.76
C PHE A 103 12.09 28.45 -0.91
N THR A 104 12.11 27.14 -1.16
CA THR A 104 12.87 26.21 -0.32
C THR A 104 13.35 24.97 -1.07
N ASN A 105 14.47 24.39 -0.59
CA ASN A 105 15.00 23.10 -1.03
C ASN A 105 14.71 21.97 -0.05
N LYS A 106 13.99 22.24 1.07
CA LYS A 106 13.62 21.23 2.07
C LYS A 106 12.40 20.42 1.62
N ILE A 107 12.48 19.86 0.43
CA ILE A 107 11.38 19.15 -0.23
C ILE A 107 11.73 17.67 -0.37
N TYR A 108 10.78 16.83 0.04
CA TYR A 108 10.86 15.37 -0.04
C TYR A 108 9.69 14.86 -0.87
N VAL A 109 9.96 13.96 -1.82
CA VAL A 109 8.93 13.32 -2.65
C VAL A 109 8.94 11.82 -2.40
N TYR A 110 7.88 11.28 -1.85
CA TYR A 110 7.75 9.86 -1.57
C TYR A 110 6.98 9.13 -2.67
N LEU A 111 7.70 8.30 -3.43
CA LEU A 111 7.18 7.48 -4.52
C LEU A 111 6.70 6.14 -3.96
N ARG A 112 5.38 5.97 -3.82
CA ARG A 112 4.75 4.75 -3.27
C ARG A 112 4.29 3.76 -4.33
N SER A 113 4.08 4.23 -5.55
CA SER A 113 3.55 3.47 -6.67
C SER A 113 4.22 3.86 -7.98
N ASP A 114 4.05 3.04 -9.02
CA ASP A 114 4.50 3.36 -10.38
C ASP A 114 3.45 4.21 -11.09
N GLY A 115 3.52 5.53 -10.89
CA GLY A 115 2.57 6.47 -11.49
C GLY A 115 2.54 6.44 -13.02
N PHE A 116 3.63 6.06 -13.69
CA PHE A 116 3.62 5.87 -15.15
C PHE A 116 2.64 4.77 -15.55
N LYS A 117 2.71 3.61 -14.88
CA LYS A 117 1.77 2.50 -15.12
C LYS A 117 0.36 2.82 -14.64
N GLU A 118 0.22 3.56 -13.54
CA GLU A 118 -1.10 3.98 -13.06
C GLU A 118 -1.79 4.89 -14.08
N TYR A 119 -1.09 5.89 -14.62
CA TYR A 119 -1.65 6.78 -15.64
C TYR A 119 -1.96 6.02 -16.93
N GLU A 120 -1.08 5.11 -17.37
CA GLU A 120 -1.32 4.27 -18.54
C GLU A 120 -2.59 3.41 -18.37
N ASN A 121 -2.75 2.75 -17.23
CA ASN A 121 -3.85 1.82 -16.99
C ASN A 121 -5.19 2.49 -16.68
N ILE A 122 -5.18 3.69 -16.05
CA ILE A 122 -6.40 4.38 -15.62
C ILE A 122 -6.87 5.40 -16.65
N LEU A 123 -5.95 6.15 -17.24
CA LEU A 123 -6.25 7.28 -18.12
C LEU A 123 -5.86 7.01 -19.59
N GLY A 124 -5.03 5.99 -19.83
CA GLY A 124 -4.51 5.64 -21.14
C GLY A 124 -3.13 6.24 -21.45
N LYS A 125 -2.45 5.68 -22.47
CA LYS A 125 -1.06 6.00 -22.84
C LYS A 125 -0.77 7.49 -23.05
N LYS A 126 -1.74 8.24 -23.59
CA LYS A 126 -1.59 9.69 -23.86
C LYS A 126 -1.33 10.50 -22.58
N TRP A 127 -1.86 10.05 -21.44
CA TRP A 127 -1.73 10.75 -20.16
C TRP A 127 -0.41 10.45 -19.42
N VAL A 128 0.34 9.47 -19.87
CA VAL A 128 1.67 9.14 -19.32
C VAL A 128 2.63 10.32 -19.49
N PHE A 129 2.53 11.08 -20.60
CA PHE A 129 3.31 12.29 -20.83
C PHE A 129 3.12 13.35 -19.74
N LEU A 130 1.86 13.57 -19.32
CA LEU A 130 1.58 14.49 -18.21
C LEU A 130 2.26 14.05 -16.91
N TYR A 131 2.17 12.76 -16.58
CA TYR A 131 2.86 12.23 -15.41
C TYR A 131 4.39 12.36 -15.53
N GLN A 132 4.93 12.17 -16.72
CA GLN A 132 6.36 12.32 -16.99
C GLN A 132 6.86 13.75 -16.70
N ILE A 133 6.11 14.77 -17.13
CA ILE A 133 6.43 16.18 -16.83
C ILE A 133 6.42 16.41 -15.31
N MET A 134 5.34 16.01 -14.65
CA MET A 134 5.21 16.16 -13.19
C MET A 134 6.34 15.45 -12.44
N PHE A 135 6.66 14.21 -12.84
CA PHE A 135 7.76 13.43 -12.26
C PHE A 135 9.10 14.15 -12.43
N TYR A 136 9.42 14.56 -13.66
CA TYR A 136 10.69 15.21 -13.98
C TYR A 136 10.88 16.48 -13.15
N VAL A 137 9.89 17.37 -13.15
CA VAL A 137 9.94 18.65 -12.44
C VAL A 137 10.02 18.44 -10.93
N MET A 138 9.15 17.62 -10.34
CA MET A 138 9.12 17.40 -8.89
C MET A 138 10.36 16.68 -8.35
N THR A 139 11.08 15.92 -9.19
CA THR A 139 12.25 15.17 -8.76
C THR A 139 13.58 15.88 -9.03
N GLN A 140 13.59 17.10 -9.60
CA GLN A 140 14.83 17.84 -9.84
C GLN A 140 15.48 18.42 -8.57
N LYS A 141 14.66 19.09 -7.75
CA LYS A 141 15.13 19.77 -6.53
C LYS A 141 14.67 19.11 -5.23
N SER A 142 14.16 17.88 -5.31
CA SER A 142 13.64 17.17 -4.16
C SER A 142 14.51 16.00 -3.76
N LYS A 143 14.56 15.70 -2.46
CA LYS A 143 15.05 14.42 -1.98
C LYS A 143 14.01 13.35 -2.27
N ILE A 144 14.37 12.37 -3.09
CA ILE A 144 13.45 11.31 -3.49
C ILE A 144 13.49 10.18 -2.46
N ILE A 145 12.33 9.82 -1.92
CA ILE A 145 12.11 8.62 -1.12
C ILE A 145 11.31 7.66 -1.99
N SER A 146 11.65 6.39 -2.03
CA SER A 146 10.93 5.41 -2.86
C SER A 146 10.75 4.08 -2.15
N CYS A 147 9.62 3.40 -2.36
CA CYS A 147 9.42 2.05 -1.83
C CYS A 147 10.12 0.96 -2.67
N GLN A 148 10.54 1.30 -3.89
CA GLN A 148 11.37 0.47 -4.77
C GLN A 148 12.31 1.35 -5.60
N ARG A 149 13.57 0.93 -5.78
CA ARG A 149 14.58 1.67 -6.54
C ARG A 149 14.15 2.00 -7.97
N LYS A 150 13.44 1.10 -8.65
CA LYS A 150 12.97 1.31 -10.03
C LYS A 150 12.01 2.51 -10.18
N LEU A 151 11.33 2.94 -9.11
CA LEU A 151 10.38 4.04 -9.17
C LEU A 151 11.06 5.39 -9.35
N SER A 152 12.33 5.52 -8.92
CA SER A 152 13.11 6.74 -9.07
C SER A 152 13.69 6.93 -10.48
N ARG A 153 13.50 5.94 -11.39
CA ARG A 153 13.96 6.02 -12.79
C ARG A 153 15.44 6.41 -12.93
N GLY A 154 16.31 5.80 -12.13
CA GLY A 154 17.75 6.04 -12.13
C GLY A 154 18.20 7.25 -11.30
N LYS A 155 17.28 8.07 -10.77
CA LYS A 155 17.64 9.18 -9.88
C LYS A 155 18.03 8.66 -8.48
N PRO A 156 19.00 9.32 -7.80
CA PRO A 156 19.33 8.99 -6.42
C PRO A 156 18.10 9.03 -5.52
N SER A 157 17.87 7.98 -4.74
CA SER A 157 16.70 7.89 -3.87
C SER A 157 16.96 7.07 -2.62
N TYR A 158 16.33 7.46 -1.53
CA TYR A 158 16.30 6.72 -0.28
C TYR A 158 15.25 5.61 -0.38
N LEU A 159 15.66 4.37 -0.10
CA LEU A 159 14.74 3.23 -0.12
C LEU A 159 14.04 3.11 1.24
N VAL A 160 12.73 3.36 1.26
CA VAL A 160 11.90 3.24 2.46
C VAL A 160 10.67 2.41 2.14
N ARG A 161 10.57 1.22 2.72
CA ARG A 161 9.49 0.28 2.45
C ARG A 161 8.33 0.48 3.43
N PRO A 162 7.12 0.81 2.97
CA PRO A 162 5.97 0.95 3.84
C PRO A 162 5.61 -0.40 4.46
N SER A 163 5.27 -0.38 5.75
CA SER A 163 4.86 -1.58 6.48
C SER A 163 3.86 -1.25 7.58
N GLU A 164 2.91 -2.16 7.77
CA GLU A 164 1.95 -2.15 8.89
C GLU A 164 2.29 -3.22 9.95
N LEU A 165 3.41 -3.92 9.78
CA LEU A 165 3.81 -4.98 10.70
C LEU A 165 4.27 -4.38 12.02
N ASP A 166 3.45 -4.53 13.04
CA ASP A 166 3.75 -4.24 14.44
C ASP A 166 3.98 -5.53 15.25
N GLU A 167 4.14 -5.40 16.56
CA GLU A 167 4.34 -6.54 17.46
C GLU A 167 3.18 -7.54 17.42
N MET A 168 1.96 -7.08 17.18
CA MET A 168 0.78 -7.93 17.09
C MET A 168 0.86 -8.90 15.91
N TRP A 169 1.43 -8.45 14.79
CA TRP A 169 1.70 -9.28 13.61
C TRP A 169 2.82 -10.29 13.85
N ILE A 170 3.83 -9.93 14.65
CA ILE A 170 5.08 -10.69 14.75
C ILE A 170 5.06 -11.67 15.93
N ASN A 171 4.57 -11.27 17.10
CA ASN A 171 4.77 -12.00 18.33
C ASN A 171 3.80 -13.18 18.55
N ASN A 172 2.51 -13.02 18.25
CA ASN A 172 1.51 -14.06 18.54
C ASN A 172 1.32 -15.05 17.38
N LYS A 173 2.40 -15.69 16.93
CA LYS A 173 2.34 -16.66 15.83
C LYS A 173 1.70 -17.96 16.29
N LYS A 174 0.54 -18.32 15.72
CA LYS A 174 -0.07 -19.61 16.00
C LYS A 174 0.71 -20.72 15.30
N LYS A 175 0.98 -21.81 16.04
CA LYS A 175 1.41 -23.08 15.42
C LYS A 175 0.37 -23.47 14.38
N PHE A 176 0.82 -23.72 13.17
CA PHE A 176 -0.07 -23.98 12.05
C PHE A 176 -0.18 -25.50 11.81
N ASN A 177 -1.41 -26.00 11.76
CA ASN A 177 -1.71 -27.33 11.26
C ASN A 177 -2.46 -27.20 9.93
N LEU A 178 -1.85 -27.71 8.86
CA LEU A 178 -2.46 -27.74 7.56
C LEU A 178 -3.75 -28.57 7.60
N ASN A 179 -4.87 -28.00 7.18
CA ASN A 179 -6.09 -28.79 6.97
C ASN A 179 -5.90 -29.65 5.70
N THR A 180 -5.74 -30.94 5.87
CA THR A 180 -5.47 -31.85 4.78
C THR A 180 -6.69 -32.07 3.86
N LYS A 181 -7.92 -31.79 4.34
CA LYS A 181 -9.15 -32.04 3.56
C LYS A 181 -9.51 -30.89 2.59
N THR A 182 -9.25 -29.63 2.97
CA THR A 182 -9.63 -28.45 2.17
C THR A 182 -8.58 -27.37 2.31
N ILE A 183 -8.06 -26.85 1.19
CA ILE A 183 -7.11 -25.75 1.16
C ILE A 183 -7.86 -24.41 1.21
N ARG A 184 -7.42 -23.49 2.07
CA ARG A 184 -8.03 -22.19 2.29
C ARG A 184 -7.12 -21.11 1.71
N LEU A 185 -7.55 -20.50 0.61
CA LEU A 185 -6.89 -19.35 0.01
C LEU A 185 -7.41 -18.06 0.65
N LEU A 186 -6.55 -17.04 0.72
CA LEU A 186 -6.91 -15.70 1.16
C LEU A 186 -6.43 -14.68 0.13
N TYR A 187 -7.31 -13.77 -0.27
CA TYR A 187 -6.99 -12.52 -0.96
C TYR A 187 -7.34 -11.35 -0.03
N VAL A 188 -6.46 -10.34 0.03
CA VAL A 188 -6.70 -9.07 0.73
C VAL A 188 -6.32 -7.93 -0.20
N GLY A 189 -7.28 -7.06 -0.53
CA GLY A 189 -7.03 -5.94 -1.43
C GLY A 189 -8.30 -5.28 -1.94
N ARG A 190 -8.14 -4.11 -2.59
CA ARG A 190 -9.25 -3.42 -3.26
C ARG A 190 -9.79 -4.28 -4.40
N ILE A 191 -11.10 -4.22 -4.60
CA ILE A 191 -11.78 -4.94 -5.66
C ILE A 191 -11.78 -4.09 -6.92
N ARG A 192 -10.69 -4.21 -7.69
CA ARG A 192 -10.46 -3.45 -8.92
C ARG A 192 -9.82 -4.34 -9.99
N THR A 193 -9.95 -3.95 -11.26
CA THR A 193 -9.42 -4.71 -12.40
C THR A 193 -7.90 -4.87 -12.31
N GLU A 194 -7.17 -3.80 -11.99
CA GLU A 194 -5.72 -3.82 -11.88
C GLU A 194 -5.21 -4.72 -10.73
N LYS A 195 -6.09 -5.09 -9.78
CA LYS A 195 -5.80 -6.07 -8.73
C LYS A 195 -6.06 -7.51 -9.14
N GLY A 196 -6.53 -7.74 -10.36
CA GLY A 196 -6.67 -9.07 -10.98
C GLY A 196 -7.67 -10.00 -10.29
N ILE A 197 -8.55 -9.46 -9.43
CA ILE A 197 -9.48 -10.27 -8.63
C ILE A 197 -10.51 -10.97 -9.51
N PHE A 198 -10.96 -10.34 -10.61
CA PHE A 198 -11.95 -10.92 -11.51
C PHE A 198 -11.38 -12.14 -12.26
N ASP A 199 -10.11 -12.08 -12.68
CA ASP A 199 -9.45 -13.22 -13.29
C ASP A 199 -9.20 -14.33 -12.29
N LEU A 200 -8.83 -13.97 -11.04
CA LEU A 200 -8.71 -14.95 -9.98
C LEU A 200 -10.03 -15.71 -9.81
N LEU A 201 -11.16 -15.02 -9.81
CA LEU A 201 -12.48 -15.64 -9.66
C LEU A 201 -12.80 -16.57 -10.84
N ASN A 202 -12.49 -16.17 -12.07
CA ASN A 202 -12.66 -17.01 -13.27
C ASN A 202 -11.73 -18.23 -13.22
N ILE A 203 -10.47 -18.07 -12.82
CA ILE A 203 -9.52 -19.18 -12.67
C ILE A 203 -9.99 -20.12 -11.55
N PHE A 204 -10.44 -19.55 -10.42
CA PHE A 204 -10.90 -20.29 -9.26
C PHE A 204 -12.15 -21.11 -9.53
N SER A 205 -13.10 -20.61 -10.34
CA SER A 205 -14.32 -21.34 -10.71
C SER A 205 -14.04 -22.63 -11.47
N LYS A 206 -12.89 -22.71 -12.19
CA LYS A 206 -12.44 -23.88 -12.94
C LYS A 206 -11.64 -24.88 -12.10
N LEU A 207 -11.44 -24.59 -10.79
CA LEU A 207 -10.73 -25.52 -9.90
C LEU A 207 -11.71 -26.57 -9.38
N GLU A 208 -11.56 -27.80 -9.80
CA GLU A 208 -12.34 -28.97 -9.34
C GLU A 208 -11.95 -29.42 -7.92
N TYR A 209 -10.82 -28.95 -7.41
CA TYR A 209 -10.26 -29.36 -6.13
C TYR A 209 -10.99 -28.75 -4.93
N LYS A 210 -10.91 -29.41 -3.76
CA LYS A 210 -11.47 -28.92 -2.49
C LYS A 210 -10.69 -27.69 -1.99
N VAL A 211 -10.95 -26.54 -2.62
CA VAL A 211 -10.34 -25.24 -2.28
C VAL A 211 -11.45 -24.28 -1.89
N LYS A 212 -11.23 -23.48 -0.85
CA LYS A 212 -12.09 -22.35 -0.45
C LYS A 212 -11.31 -21.06 -0.60
N LEU A 213 -11.99 -19.99 -1.03
CA LEU A 213 -11.39 -18.67 -1.18
C LEU A 213 -12.07 -17.69 -0.23
N THR A 214 -11.26 -17.03 0.60
CA THR A 214 -11.70 -15.88 1.39
C THR A 214 -11.20 -14.61 0.73
N ILE A 215 -12.09 -13.65 0.53
CA ILE A 215 -11.80 -12.34 -0.04
C ILE A 215 -12.07 -11.28 1.01
N VAL A 216 -11.08 -10.42 1.27
CA VAL A 216 -11.22 -9.22 2.10
C VAL A 216 -11.03 -8.00 1.21
N GLY A 217 -12.05 -7.17 1.06
CA GLY A 217 -12.03 -6.07 0.10
C GLY A 217 -12.93 -4.89 0.47
N ASP A 218 -12.91 -3.84 -0.36
CA ASP A 218 -13.65 -2.59 -0.15
C ASP A 218 -15.11 -2.65 -0.56
N ARG A 219 -15.52 -3.68 -1.31
CA ARG A 219 -16.90 -3.89 -1.77
C ARG A 219 -17.16 -5.36 -2.04
N ARG A 220 -18.44 -5.77 -1.91
CA ARG A 220 -18.88 -7.10 -2.35
C ARG A 220 -18.94 -7.18 -3.88
N ILE A 221 -18.57 -8.35 -4.42
CA ILE A 221 -18.80 -8.69 -5.82
C ILE A 221 -20.13 -9.47 -5.86
N LYS A 222 -21.15 -8.91 -6.52
CA LYS A 222 -22.49 -9.55 -6.62
C LYS A 222 -22.51 -10.84 -7.47
N LEU A 223 -21.42 -11.14 -8.18
CA LEU A 223 -21.42 -12.09 -9.30
C LEU A 223 -21.24 -13.56 -8.93
N PHE A 224 -21.04 -13.93 -7.66
CA PHE A 224 -20.77 -15.32 -7.33
C PHE A 224 -21.47 -15.78 -6.07
N ASN A 225 -22.65 -16.35 -6.23
CA ASN A 225 -23.26 -17.24 -5.21
C ASN A 225 -22.53 -18.60 -5.23
N ASN A 226 -21.25 -18.60 -4.86
CA ASN A 226 -20.47 -19.82 -4.79
C ASN A 226 -20.15 -20.11 -3.32
N TYR A 227 -20.64 -21.21 -2.79
CA TYR A 227 -20.42 -21.67 -1.41
C TYR A 227 -18.92 -21.86 -1.05
N LYS A 228 -18.05 -21.93 -2.07
CA LYS A 228 -16.59 -22.01 -1.88
C LYS A 228 -15.94 -20.65 -1.62
N ILE A 229 -16.67 -19.53 -1.82
CA ILE A 229 -16.16 -18.17 -1.71
C ILE A 229 -16.81 -17.46 -0.51
N LYS A 230 -15.97 -16.90 0.37
CA LYS A 230 -16.39 -16.09 1.50
C LYS A 230 -15.90 -14.67 1.37
N PHE A 231 -16.79 -13.71 1.62
CA PHE A 231 -16.50 -12.29 1.44
C PHE A 231 -16.54 -11.53 2.76
N TYR A 232 -15.55 -10.67 3.02
CA TYR A 232 -15.52 -9.72 4.12
C TYR A 232 -15.17 -8.33 3.60
N ASN A 233 -15.76 -7.31 4.22
CA ASN A 233 -15.30 -5.93 4.04
C ASN A 233 -13.95 -5.75 4.73
N PHE A 234 -13.23 -4.67 4.42
CA PHE A 234 -12.00 -4.32 5.13
C PHE A 234 -12.24 -4.24 6.64
N PHE A 235 -11.29 -4.77 7.37
CA PHE A 235 -11.31 -4.70 8.83
C PHE A 235 -10.65 -3.40 9.29
N SER A 236 -11.30 -2.67 10.19
CA SER A 236 -10.74 -1.47 10.82
C SER A 236 -9.66 -1.81 11.86
N LYS A 237 -9.71 -3.00 12.46
CA LYS A 237 -8.77 -3.48 13.48
C LYS A 237 -7.81 -4.52 12.89
N SER A 238 -6.51 -4.33 13.05
CA SER A 238 -5.47 -5.28 12.60
C SER A 238 -5.68 -6.68 13.16
N LYS A 239 -6.15 -6.82 14.41
CA LYS A 239 -6.44 -8.10 15.05
C LYS A 239 -7.41 -8.98 14.25
N ASP A 240 -8.43 -8.38 13.63
CA ASP A 240 -9.42 -9.13 12.87
C ASP A 240 -8.91 -9.51 11.48
N LEU A 241 -8.07 -8.67 10.88
CA LEU A 241 -7.35 -9.01 9.66
C LEU A 241 -6.35 -10.15 9.90
N ILE A 242 -5.57 -10.09 10.97
CA ILE A 242 -4.63 -11.16 11.40
C ILE A 242 -5.37 -12.50 11.52
N LYS A 243 -6.57 -12.52 12.09
CA LYS A 243 -7.37 -13.74 12.19
C LYS A 243 -7.67 -14.36 10.81
N GLN A 244 -7.83 -13.55 9.75
CA GLN A 244 -8.06 -14.10 8.40
C GLN A 244 -6.78 -14.73 7.85
N TYR A 245 -5.62 -14.08 8.03
CA TYR A 245 -4.34 -14.70 7.69
C TYR A 245 -4.07 -15.98 8.48
N ASP A 246 -4.43 -16.01 9.77
CA ASP A 246 -4.25 -17.20 10.60
C ASP A 246 -5.19 -18.37 10.20
N LYS A 247 -6.34 -18.07 9.61
CA LYS A 247 -7.29 -19.07 9.11
C LYS A 247 -6.99 -19.58 7.71
N CYS A 248 -6.19 -18.87 6.91
CA CYS A 248 -5.83 -19.32 5.58
C CYS A 248 -4.61 -20.26 5.59
N ASP A 249 -4.46 -21.01 4.51
CA ASP A 249 -3.33 -21.89 4.27
C ASP A 249 -2.34 -21.23 3.31
N ILE A 250 -2.83 -20.53 2.30
CA ILE A 250 -2.05 -19.89 1.26
C ILE A 250 -2.65 -18.50 0.99
N PHE A 251 -1.81 -17.49 0.92
CA PHE A 251 -2.19 -16.17 0.45
C PHE A 251 -2.00 -16.06 -1.06
N ILE A 252 -2.93 -15.41 -1.77
CA ILE A 252 -2.86 -15.23 -3.22
C ILE A 252 -3.01 -13.76 -3.60
N LEU A 253 -2.09 -13.25 -4.42
CA LEU A 253 -2.10 -11.88 -4.94
C LEU A 253 -2.10 -11.89 -6.47
N PRO A 254 -3.26 -11.71 -7.12
CA PRO A 254 -3.41 -11.82 -8.56
C PRO A 254 -3.17 -10.53 -9.34
N SER A 255 -2.63 -9.49 -8.69
CA SER A 255 -2.47 -8.15 -9.29
C SER A 255 -1.70 -8.16 -10.60
N TYR A 256 -2.06 -7.23 -11.50
CA TYR A 256 -1.30 -6.94 -12.72
C TYR A 256 -0.13 -5.99 -12.47
N THR A 257 -0.27 -5.12 -11.48
CA THR A 257 0.80 -4.16 -11.12
C THR A 257 0.86 -3.98 -9.62
N GLU A 258 2.08 -3.99 -9.09
CA GLU A 258 2.39 -3.66 -7.70
C GLU A 258 3.78 -3.02 -7.63
N ALA A 259 3.95 -2.11 -6.68
CA ALA A 259 5.28 -1.63 -6.32
C ALA A 259 5.80 -2.42 -5.10
N HIS A 260 5.25 -2.16 -3.92
CA HIS A 260 5.58 -2.90 -2.70
C HIS A 260 4.28 -3.33 -2.00
N PRO A 261 3.74 -4.53 -2.33
CA PRO A 261 2.49 -4.99 -1.75
C PRO A 261 2.68 -5.46 -0.30
N LYS A 262 2.25 -4.65 0.67
CA LYS A 262 2.34 -4.93 2.11
C LYS A 262 1.67 -6.25 2.51
N VAL A 263 0.59 -6.60 1.83
CA VAL A 263 -0.15 -7.85 2.07
C VAL A 263 0.69 -9.11 1.90
N ILE A 264 1.77 -9.04 1.11
CA ILE A 264 2.75 -10.14 1.02
C ILE A 264 3.54 -10.25 2.33
N ASP A 265 4.03 -9.12 2.86
CA ASP A 265 4.78 -9.11 4.11
C ASP A 265 3.88 -9.51 5.29
N GLU A 266 2.60 -9.10 5.27
CA GLU A 266 1.57 -9.53 6.22
C GLU A 266 1.38 -11.06 6.20
N ALA A 267 1.25 -11.66 5.01
CA ALA A 267 1.13 -13.11 4.85
C ALA A 267 2.39 -13.85 5.36
N LEU A 268 3.57 -13.39 4.98
CA LEU A 268 4.84 -13.98 5.41
C LEU A 268 5.09 -13.82 6.91
N ALA A 269 4.66 -12.70 7.52
CA ALA A 269 4.71 -12.50 8.97
C ALA A 269 3.85 -13.53 9.73
N ARG A 270 2.78 -14.00 9.10
CA ARG A 270 1.93 -15.08 9.64
C ARG A 270 2.29 -16.46 9.10
N PHE A 271 3.50 -16.61 8.53
CA PHE A 271 4.02 -17.85 7.96
C PHE A 271 3.14 -18.48 6.87
N ARG A 272 2.43 -17.65 6.09
CA ARG A 272 1.63 -18.14 4.98
C ARG A 272 2.45 -18.12 3.70
N PRO A 273 2.56 -19.24 2.98
CA PRO A 273 3.06 -19.25 1.60
C PRO A 273 2.22 -18.30 0.75
N VAL A 274 2.88 -17.65 -0.20
CA VAL A 274 2.26 -16.66 -1.07
C VAL A 274 2.32 -17.13 -2.52
N ILE A 275 1.21 -17.05 -3.23
CA ILE A 275 1.17 -17.20 -4.69
C ILE A 275 1.00 -15.81 -5.31
N VAL A 276 1.85 -15.46 -6.26
CA VAL A 276 1.74 -14.26 -7.11
C VAL A 276 1.69 -14.65 -8.57
N PHE A 277 1.00 -13.88 -9.40
CA PHE A 277 1.06 -14.12 -10.84
C PHE A 277 2.30 -13.49 -11.49
N ASN A 278 2.67 -13.98 -12.68
CA ASN A 278 3.88 -13.58 -13.42
C ASN A 278 4.03 -12.06 -13.58
N ASP A 279 2.90 -11.34 -13.71
CA ASP A 279 2.85 -9.89 -13.91
C ASP A 279 3.62 -9.11 -12.83
N ILE A 280 3.58 -9.64 -11.61
CA ILE A 280 4.22 -9.01 -10.46
C ILE A 280 5.38 -9.83 -9.87
N LYS A 281 6.01 -10.74 -10.64
CA LYS A 281 7.15 -11.55 -10.18
C LYS A 281 8.28 -10.74 -9.55
N HIS A 282 8.44 -9.49 -9.96
CA HIS A 282 9.46 -8.57 -9.45
C HIS A 282 9.27 -8.20 -7.96
N VAL A 283 8.06 -8.40 -7.40
CA VAL A 283 7.82 -8.11 -5.97
C VAL A 283 8.44 -9.13 -5.02
N ILE A 284 8.93 -10.24 -5.53
CA ILE A 284 9.53 -11.31 -4.70
C ILE A 284 10.74 -10.76 -3.95
N GLY A 285 11.65 -10.08 -4.62
CA GLY A 285 12.90 -9.62 -4.03
C GLY A 285 13.65 -10.76 -3.34
N ASN A 286 14.15 -10.53 -2.14
CA ASN A 286 14.85 -11.54 -1.34
C ASN A 286 13.92 -12.34 -0.40
N ARG A 287 12.59 -12.24 -0.56
CA ARG A 287 11.62 -12.90 0.32
C ARG A 287 11.44 -14.38 -0.04
N ILE A 288 11.43 -15.22 0.97
CA ILE A 288 11.28 -16.67 0.85
C ILE A 288 9.81 -17.05 1.07
N GLY A 289 9.30 -18.01 0.31
CA GLY A 289 7.93 -18.53 0.45
C GLY A 289 6.93 -17.90 -0.50
N ILE A 290 7.42 -17.21 -1.54
CA ILE A 290 6.60 -16.66 -2.63
C ILE A 290 6.78 -17.53 -3.87
N PHE A 291 5.67 -17.93 -4.48
CA PHE A 291 5.61 -18.81 -5.63
C PHE A 291 4.96 -18.09 -6.82
N VAL A 292 5.63 -18.10 -7.97
CA VAL A 292 5.10 -17.52 -9.20
C VAL A 292 4.20 -18.50 -9.91
N CYS A 293 3.05 -18.03 -10.37
CA CYS A 293 2.04 -18.80 -11.07
C CYS A 293 1.69 -18.13 -12.41
N LYS A 294 1.47 -18.93 -13.45
CA LYS A 294 0.84 -18.47 -14.69
C LYS A 294 -0.63 -18.16 -14.42
N ARG A 295 -1.24 -17.27 -15.20
CA ARG A 295 -2.63 -16.84 -15.01
C ARG A 295 -3.61 -17.86 -15.66
N ASN A 296 -3.57 -19.10 -15.17
CA ASN A 296 -4.49 -20.17 -15.56
C ASN A 296 -4.76 -21.13 -14.40
N SER A 297 -5.82 -21.94 -14.54
CA SER A 297 -6.28 -22.86 -13.48
C SER A 297 -5.34 -24.04 -13.26
N GLU A 298 -4.69 -24.52 -14.29
CA GLU A 298 -3.79 -25.68 -14.22
C GLU A 298 -2.53 -25.35 -13.40
N ASP A 299 -1.85 -24.24 -13.72
CA ASP A 299 -0.64 -23.87 -12.99
C ASP A 299 -0.98 -23.45 -11.53
N LEU A 300 -2.13 -22.79 -11.32
CA LEU A 300 -2.59 -22.51 -9.96
C LEU A 300 -2.82 -23.81 -9.16
N LYS A 301 -3.47 -24.80 -9.74
CA LYS A 301 -3.65 -26.13 -9.16
C LYS A 301 -2.30 -26.76 -8.81
N ASN A 302 -1.36 -26.77 -9.75
CA ASN A 302 -0.02 -27.33 -9.57
C ASN A 302 0.76 -26.64 -8.46
N LYS A 303 0.68 -25.29 -8.36
CA LYS A 303 1.33 -24.54 -7.26
C LYS A 303 0.71 -24.85 -5.91
N ILE A 304 -0.63 -24.93 -5.83
CA ILE A 304 -1.33 -25.31 -4.59
C ILE A 304 -0.88 -26.70 -4.14
N PHE A 305 -0.81 -27.69 -5.04
CA PHE A 305 -0.36 -29.04 -4.74
C PHE A 305 1.09 -29.07 -4.26
N TYR A 306 1.99 -28.36 -4.95
CA TYR A 306 3.39 -28.29 -4.56
C TYR A 306 3.54 -27.70 -3.16
N ILE A 307 2.87 -26.57 -2.88
CA ILE A 307 2.91 -25.93 -1.57
C ILE A 307 2.37 -26.86 -0.49
N ARG A 308 1.23 -27.53 -0.75
CA ARG A 308 0.63 -28.49 0.18
C ARG A 308 1.58 -29.62 0.53
N LYS A 309 2.19 -30.25 -0.48
CA LYS A 309 3.15 -31.37 -0.30
C LYS A 309 4.37 -30.97 0.53
N ASN A 310 4.83 -29.71 0.38
CA ASN A 310 6.05 -29.22 1.01
C ASN A 310 5.79 -28.24 2.16
N TYR A 311 4.58 -28.17 2.68
CA TYR A 311 4.12 -27.08 3.53
C TYR A 311 5.02 -26.79 4.74
N SER A 312 5.34 -27.80 5.55
CA SER A 312 6.17 -27.66 6.74
C SER A 312 7.59 -27.16 6.41
N LYS A 313 8.19 -27.65 5.31
CA LYS A 313 9.51 -27.19 4.84
C LYS A 313 9.46 -25.72 4.39
N ILE A 314 8.37 -25.33 3.71
CA ILE A 314 8.15 -23.95 3.24
C ILE A 314 7.99 -23.02 4.43
N VAL A 315 7.14 -23.36 5.40
CA VAL A 315 6.92 -22.55 6.61
C VAL A 315 8.22 -22.37 7.41
N LYS A 316 9.03 -23.42 7.57
CA LYS A 316 10.35 -23.31 8.21
C LYS A 316 11.29 -22.36 7.45
N LYS A 317 11.22 -22.30 6.11
CA LYS A 317 11.99 -21.34 5.32
C LYS A 317 11.44 -19.92 5.45
N ILE A 318 10.11 -19.75 5.46
CA ILE A 318 9.45 -18.43 5.62
C ILE A 318 9.87 -17.78 6.95
N SER A 319 10.05 -18.53 8.02
CA SER A 319 10.45 -18.00 9.33
C SER A 319 11.82 -17.30 9.34
N LYS A 320 12.64 -17.50 8.31
CA LYS A 320 13.94 -16.84 8.13
C LYS A 320 13.84 -15.47 7.43
N ASN A 321 12.66 -15.05 6.98
CA ASN A 321 12.51 -13.73 6.37
C ASN A 321 12.74 -12.61 7.38
N VAL A 322 13.52 -11.62 6.99
CA VAL A 322 13.60 -10.31 7.66
C VAL A 322 12.63 -9.37 6.96
N LEU A 323 11.49 -9.10 7.59
CA LEU A 323 10.43 -8.29 7.03
C LEU A 323 10.51 -6.84 7.54
N PRO A 324 10.14 -5.84 6.70
CA PRO A 324 10.06 -4.47 7.17
C PRO A 324 8.96 -4.35 8.24
N THR A 325 9.24 -3.60 9.32
CA THR A 325 8.26 -3.32 10.37
C THR A 325 7.76 -1.88 10.28
N LYS A 326 6.60 -1.60 10.86
CA LYS A 326 6.05 -0.25 10.98
C LYS A 326 7.04 0.69 11.68
N LYS A 327 7.71 0.19 12.73
CA LYS A 327 8.73 0.95 13.48
C LYS A 327 9.89 1.37 12.59
N ILE A 328 10.48 0.42 11.85
CA ILE A 328 11.60 0.69 10.92
C ILE A 328 11.15 1.66 9.83
N PHE A 329 9.98 1.44 9.24
CA PHE A 329 9.42 2.34 8.22
C PHE A 329 9.37 3.80 8.68
N ILE A 330 8.84 4.04 9.89
CA ILE A 330 8.72 5.40 10.44
C ILE A 330 10.09 5.95 10.84
N GLN A 331 10.96 5.15 11.44
CA GLN A 331 12.32 5.58 11.79
C GLN A 331 13.13 6.00 10.57
N ASP A 332 13.03 5.26 9.45
CA ASP A 332 13.70 5.62 8.20
C ASP A 332 13.19 6.95 7.64
N LEU A 333 11.86 7.18 7.67
CA LEU A 333 11.28 8.45 7.25
C LEU A 333 11.77 9.61 8.14
N ILE A 334 11.73 9.45 9.47
CA ILE A 334 12.22 10.46 10.42
C ILE A 334 13.68 10.77 10.12
N LYS A 335 14.53 9.75 10.02
CA LYS A 335 15.95 9.91 9.73
C LYS A 335 16.19 10.75 8.47
N ILE A 336 15.52 10.42 7.36
CA ILE A 336 15.72 11.13 6.08
C ILE A 336 15.22 12.57 6.16
N ILE A 337 14.10 12.81 6.85
CA ILE A 337 13.49 14.14 6.93
C ILE A 337 14.23 15.02 7.96
N SER A 338 14.76 14.45 9.05
CA SER A 338 15.48 15.21 10.09
C SER A 338 16.88 15.61 9.69
N TYR A 339 17.61 14.72 8.99
CA TYR A 339 18.97 15.01 8.54
C TYR A 339 18.94 15.97 7.34
N ASN A 340 18.89 17.30 7.65
CA ASN A 340 19.26 18.51 6.93
C ASN A 340 18.42 19.71 7.24
#